data_1d566558cdd4eb097146b228da27814d
#
_entry.id   1d566558cdd4eb097146b228da27814d
#
_cell.length_a   1.000
_cell.length_b   1.000
_cell.length_c   1.000
_cell.angle_alpha   90.00
_cell.angle_beta   90.00
_cell.angle_gamma   90.00
#
_symmetry.space_group_name_H-M   'P 1'
#
loop_
_entity.id
_entity.type
_entity.pdbx_description
1 polymer ?
#
loop_
_entity_poly.entity_id
_entity_poly.type
_entity_poly.pdbx_seq_one_letter_code
_entity_poly.pdbx_strand_id
1 'polypeptide(L)' 'MTKTREELIGDRLRELRGERSQQEIAEALHVSPMAVSKYERGLITPSDEVKIAYAEYFNTTVQAIFFTS' A
#
# COMPACT_ATOMS: atom_id res chain seq x y z
N MET A 1 13.25 2.50 -18.38
CA MET A 1 13.63 3.19 -17.15
C MET A 1 13.21 2.38 -15.94
N THR A 2 14.02 2.43 -14.90
CA THR A 2 13.78 1.62 -13.70
C THR A 2 12.90 2.38 -12.72
N LYS A 3 11.88 1.72 -12.20
CA LYS A 3 11.05 2.31 -11.15
C LYS A 3 11.81 2.34 -9.83
N THR A 4 11.50 3.33 -9.00
CA THR A 4 12.03 3.36 -7.64
C THR A 4 11.41 2.26 -6.81
N ARG A 5 12.04 1.95 -5.67
CA ARG A 5 11.51 0.97 -4.73
C ARG A 5 10.08 1.36 -4.30
N GLU A 6 9.87 2.65 -4.03
CA GLU A 6 8.56 3.15 -3.61
C GLU A 6 7.51 2.97 -4.69
N GLU A 7 7.89 3.17 -5.95
CA GLU A 7 6.96 2.96 -7.06
C GLU A 7 6.61 1.49 -7.23
N LEU A 8 7.59 0.60 -7.05
CA LEU A 8 7.35 -0.84 -7.12
C LEU A 8 6.42 -1.29 -5.99
N ILE A 9 6.62 -0.76 -4.80
CA ILE A 9 5.74 -1.03 -3.67
C ILE A 9 4.33 -0.53 -3.99
N GLY A 10 4.23 0.69 -4.53
CA GLY A 10 2.94 1.25 -4.90
C GLY A 10 2.19 0.41 -5.92
N ASP A 11 2.90 -0.12 -6.92
CA ASP A 11 2.31 -1.03 -7.90
C ASP A 11 1.74 -2.27 -7.22
N ARG A 12 2.49 -2.82 -6.26
CA ARG A 12 2.06 -4.00 -5.52
C ARG A 12 0.82 -3.72 -4.69
N LEU A 13 0.78 -2.54 -4.05
CA LEU A 13 -0.40 -2.14 -3.27
C LEU A 13 -1.63 -2.01 -4.17
N ARG A 14 -1.45 -1.45 -5.35
CA ARG A 14 -2.55 -1.32 -6.31
C ARG A 14 -3.06 -2.68 -6.75
N GLU A 15 -2.15 -3.62 -7.01
CA GLU A 15 -2.54 -4.98 -7.37
C GLU A 15 -3.31 -5.66 -6.24
N LEU A 16 -2.85 -5.51 -5.00
CA LEU A 16 -3.56 -6.08 -3.85
C LEU A 16 -4.95 -5.48 -3.72
N ARG A 17 -5.07 -4.17 -3.92
CA ARG A 17 -6.37 -3.51 -3.83
C ARG A 17 -7.35 -4.09 -4.85
N GLY A 18 -6.89 -4.38 -6.05
CA GLY A 18 -7.73 -4.96 -7.09
C GLY A 18 -8.92 -4.06 -7.41
N GLU A 19 -10.11 -4.63 -7.33
CA GLU A 19 -11.34 -3.91 -7.68
C GLU A 19 -11.91 -3.08 -6.52
N ARG A 20 -11.31 -3.16 -5.33
CA ARG A 20 -11.74 -2.34 -4.20
C ARG A 20 -11.40 -0.88 -4.45
N SER A 21 -12.21 0.03 -3.91
CA SER A 21 -11.93 1.45 -4.05
C SER A 21 -10.81 1.87 -3.09
N GLN A 22 -10.14 2.98 -3.40
CA GLN A 22 -9.17 3.55 -2.49
C GLN A 22 -9.82 3.98 -1.17
N GLN A 23 -11.07 4.43 -1.24
CA GLN A 23 -11.80 4.80 -0.03
C GLN A 23 -12.03 3.60 0.88
N GLU A 24 -12.36 2.45 0.32
CA GLU A 24 -12.54 1.24 1.10
C GLU A 24 -11.26 0.86 1.84
N ILE A 25 -10.13 0.93 1.16
CA ILE A 25 -8.82 0.66 1.77
C ILE A 25 -8.53 1.70 2.85
N ALA A 26 -8.77 2.97 2.55
CA ALA A 26 -8.50 4.06 3.50
C ALA A 26 -9.27 3.86 4.80
N GLU A 27 -10.53 3.48 4.70
CA GLU A 27 -11.34 3.22 5.89
C GLU A 27 -10.81 2.05 6.71
N ALA A 28 -10.40 0.99 6.04
CA ALA A 28 -9.85 -0.19 6.72
C ALA A 28 -8.53 0.15 7.42
N LEU A 29 -7.72 1.02 6.84
CA LEU A 29 -6.42 1.38 7.38
C LEU A 29 -6.47 2.60 8.31
N HIS A 30 -7.63 3.24 8.45
CA HIS A 30 -7.80 4.46 9.24
C HIS A 30 -6.92 5.61 8.75
N VAL A 31 -6.85 5.77 7.42
CA VAL A 31 -6.13 6.88 6.78
C VAL A 31 -7.06 7.53 5.76
N SER A 32 -6.62 8.64 5.17
CA SER A 32 -7.41 9.31 4.14
C SER A 32 -7.27 8.60 2.78
N PRO A 33 -8.27 8.72 1.89
CA PRO A 33 -8.12 8.19 0.53
C PRO A 33 -6.95 8.83 -0.21
N MET A 34 -6.65 10.09 0.07
CA MET A 34 -5.49 10.77 -0.50
C MET A 34 -4.20 10.07 -0.11
N ALA A 35 -4.10 9.61 1.14
CA ALA A 35 -2.91 8.90 1.60
C ALA A 35 -2.76 7.59 0.83
N VAL A 36 -3.84 6.83 0.65
CA VAL A 36 -3.80 5.58 -0.13
C VAL A 36 -3.34 5.86 -1.55
N SER A 37 -3.87 6.91 -2.17
CA SER A 37 -3.45 7.30 -3.51
C SER A 37 -1.96 7.59 -3.58
N LYS A 38 -1.43 8.31 -2.59
CA LYS A 38 0.00 8.63 -2.55
C LYS A 38 0.86 7.40 -2.33
N TYR A 39 0.41 6.46 -1.50
CA TYR A 39 1.13 5.20 -1.31
C TYR A 39 1.21 4.43 -2.63
N GLU A 40 0.10 4.36 -3.35
CA GLU A 40 0.05 3.59 -4.60
C GLU A 40 0.87 4.24 -5.72
N ARG A 41 1.07 5.54 -5.64
CA ARG A 41 1.89 6.25 -6.62
C ARG A 41 3.36 6.35 -6.23
N GLY A 42 3.71 5.83 -5.06
CA GLY A 42 5.10 5.86 -4.60
C GLY A 42 5.56 7.23 -4.14
N LEU A 43 4.62 8.14 -3.81
CA LEU A 43 4.97 9.49 -3.40
C LEU A 43 5.32 9.59 -1.92
N ILE A 44 4.73 8.74 -1.09
CA ILE A 44 5.05 8.68 0.34
C ILE A 44 5.12 7.22 0.76
N THR A 45 5.84 6.97 1.84
CA THR A 45 5.97 5.64 2.41
C THR A 45 5.01 5.52 3.59
N PRO A 46 4.19 4.45 3.67
CA PRO A 46 3.33 4.26 4.82
C PRO A 46 4.15 4.13 6.11
N SER A 47 3.58 4.58 7.22
CA SER A 47 4.17 4.35 8.53
C SER A 47 4.16 2.85 8.85
N ASP A 48 4.91 2.44 9.86
CA ASP A 48 4.95 1.04 10.25
C ASP A 48 3.57 0.53 10.62
N GLU A 49 2.77 1.34 11.32
CA GLU A 49 1.41 0.95 11.69
C GLU A 49 0.55 0.71 10.46
N VAL A 50 0.67 1.56 9.45
CA VAL A 50 -0.10 1.41 8.22
C VAL A 50 0.38 0.19 7.45
N LYS A 51 1.68 -0.07 7.43
CA LYS A 51 2.21 -1.26 6.77
C LYS A 51 1.63 -2.53 7.39
N ILE A 52 1.57 -2.58 8.72
CA ILE A 52 1.00 -3.72 9.44
C ILE A 52 -0.48 -3.86 9.10
N ALA A 53 -1.21 -2.74 9.06
CA ALA A 53 -2.63 -2.76 8.73
C ALA A 53 -2.87 -3.27 7.31
N TYR A 54 -2.04 -2.88 6.36
CA TYR A 54 -2.10 -3.42 5.00
C TYR A 54 -1.94 -4.94 5.01
N ALA A 55 -0.91 -5.42 5.71
CA ALA A 55 -0.64 -6.85 5.77
C ALA A 55 -1.80 -7.62 6.37
N GLU A 56 -2.37 -7.11 7.45
CA GLU A 56 -3.51 -7.74 8.11
C GLU A 56 -4.75 -7.74 7.22
N TYR A 57 -5.02 -6.61 6.57
CA TYR A 57 -6.20 -6.49 5.72
C TYR A 57 -6.15 -7.48 4.55
N PHE A 58 -4.99 -7.65 3.95
CA PHE A 58 -4.82 -8.52 2.79
C PHE A 58 -4.35 -9.93 3.16
N ASN A 59 -4.29 -10.23 4.46
CA ASN A 59 -3.92 -11.55 4.96
C ASN A 59 -2.56 -12.00 4.43
N THR A 60 -1.59 -11.13 4.55
CA THR A 60 -0.22 -11.39 4.11
C THR A 60 0.75 -10.83 5.16
N THR A 61 2.01 -10.64 4.82
CA THR A 61 3.01 -10.12 5.74
C THR A 61 3.55 -8.79 5.25
N VAL A 62 4.05 -7.98 6.19
CA VAL A 62 4.70 -6.72 5.85
C VAL A 62 5.87 -6.98 4.92
N GLN A 63 6.63 -8.03 5.18
CA GLN A 63 7.79 -8.35 4.35
C GLN A 63 7.39 -8.68 2.92
N ALA A 64 6.29 -9.41 2.73
CA ALA A 64 5.84 -9.79 1.40
C ALA A 64 5.42 -8.57 0.57
N ILE A 65 4.88 -7.53 1.22
CA ILE A 65 4.43 -6.33 0.52
C ILE A 65 5.57 -5.33 0.35
N PHE A 66 6.29 -5.04 1.43
CA PHE A 66 7.16 -3.85 1.48
C PHE A 66 8.65 -4.16 1.37
N PHE A 67 9.05 -5.39 1.57
CA PHE A 67 10.47 -5.75 1.64
C PHE A 67 10.91 -6.81 0.65
N THR A 68 10.08 -7.12 -0.35
CA THR A 68 10.51 -7.99 -1.45
C THR A 68 11.12 -7.13 -2.54
N SER A 69 12.14 -7.64 -3.16
CA SER A 69 12.78 -6.98 -4.28
C SER A 69 12.08 -7.33 -5.60
#